data_f5bdcc920ada191f60f97c83f1d1daca
#
_entry.id   f5bdcc920ada191f60f97c83f1d1daca
#
_cell.length_a   1.000
_cell.length_b   1.000
_cell.length_c   1.000
_cell.angle_alpha   90.00
_cell.angle_beta   90.00
_cell.angle_gamma   90.00
#
_symmetry.space_group_name_H-M   'P 1'
#
loop_
_entity.id
_entity.type
_entity.pdbx_description
1 polymer ?
#
loop_
_entity_poly.entity_id
_entity_poly.type
_entity_poly.pdbx_seq_one_letter_code
_entity_poly.pdbx_strand_id
1 'polypeptide(L)'
;MTNKNISPKKVLSLGDNINVKVVEIDKEKRRLSLSYKQCLPNPWLEFSSNHQKGDIIKSEIKSITDFGIFVGLEGGIDGLVHISDVTNIGKPEDFIRSYKKGDMLETVVLSIDSDRERISLGIKQYIETNFDKFTENLSAGTIIEAEIVSISDTGVYMKIQNNITASLKLLQKELKTILEDDTLKVLQTLKCTIKTIDKKNFQVICSLQNDSE
;
A
#
# COMPACT_ATOMS: atom_id res chain seq x y z
N MET A 1 -6.88 18.14 -12.14
CA MET A 1 -5.64 18.91 -11.82
C MET A 1 -5.44 18.87 -10.31
N THR A 2 -4.63 17.92 -9.87
CA THR A 2 -4.44 17.56 -8.46
C THR A 2 -3.26 18.27 -7.78
N ASN A 3 -2.41 18.96 -8.53
CA ASN A 3 -1.30 19.72 -7.95
C ASN A 3 -1.77 21.04 -7.35
N LYS A 4 -1.73 21.16 -6.03
CA LYS A 4 -2.10 22.34 -5.26
C LYS A 4 -1.32 23.62 -5.63
N ASN A 5 -0.20 23.49 -6.36
CA ASN A 5 0.73 24.58 -6.67
C ASN A 5 0.98 24.79 -8.17
N ILE A 6 0.00 24.55 -9.03
CA ILE A 6 0.14 24.87 -10.45
C ILE A 6 -0.01 26.37 -10.62
N SER A 7 1.00 27.01 -11.21
CA SER A 7 0.92 28.42 -11.59
C SER A 7 -0.25 28.63 -12.58
N PRO A 8 -1.14 29.62 -12.34
CA PRO A 8 -2.24 29.92 -13.26
C PRO A 8 -1.82 30.11 -14.70
N LYS A 9 -0.63 30.65 -14.94
CA LYS A 9 -0.05 30.86 -16.29
C LYS A 9 0.22 29.58 -17.07
N LYS A 10 0.25 28.41 -16.40
CA LYS A 10 0.40 27.10 -17.07
C LYS A 10 -0.93 26.52 -17.54
N VAL A 11 -2.03 27.04 -17.04
CA VAL A 11 -3.38 26.50 -17.25
C VAL A 11 -4.22 27.43 -18.11
N LEU A 12 -3.98 28.74 -18.01
CA LEU A 12 -4.76 29.79 -18.65
C LEU A 12 -3.84 30.81 -19.31
N SER A 13 -4.25 31.25 -20.50
CA SER A 13 -3.59 32.32 -21.25
C SER A 13 -4.44 33.59 -21.24
N LEU A 14 -3.80 34.72 -21.40
CA LEU A 14 -4.53 36.00 -21.53
C LEU A 14 -5.37 35.97 -22.80
N GLY A 15 -6.67 36.28 -22.65
CA GLY A 15 -7.64 36.28 -23.75
C GLY A 15 -8.47 35.00 -23.83
N ASP A 16 -8.21 33.99 -22.98
CA ASP A 16 -9.01 32.77 -22.94
C ASP A 16 -10.43 33.05 -22.41
N ASN A 17 -11.44 32.49 -23.08
CA ASN A 17 -12.80 32.45 -22.58
C ASN A 17 -12.96 31.25 -21.67
N ILE A 18 -13.22 31.46 -20.40
CA ILE A 18 -13.35 30.40 -19.39
C ILE A 18 -14.69 30.45 -18.68
N ASN A 19 -15.24 29.29 -18.35
CA ASN A 19 -16.37 29.18 -17.45
C ASN A 19 -15.90 29.22 -16.01
N VAL A 20 -16.54 30.06 -15.20
CA VAL A 20 -16.20 30.23 -13.78
C VAL A 20 -17.45 30.12 -12.91
N LYS A 21 -17.31 29.50 -11.74
CA LYS A 21 -18.37 29.46 -10.74
C LYS A 21 -18.22 30.66 -9.79
N VAL A 22 -19.34 31.35 -9.54
CA VAL A 22 -19.37 32.42 -8.51
C VAL A 22 -19.37 31.73 -7.13
N VAL A 23 -18.33 32.02 -6.34
CA VAL A 23 -18.15 31.46 -5.00
C VAL A 23 -18.78 32.39 -3.96
N GLU A 24 -18.54 33.71 -4.09
CA GLU A 24 -18.98 34.70 -3.12
C GLU A 24 -19.21 36.05 -3.80
N ILE A 25 -20.23 36.74 -3.33
CA ILE A 25 -20.54 38.14 -3.73
C ILE A 25 -20.54 39.00 -2.49
N ASP A 26 -19.50 39.84 -2.34
CA ASP A 26 -19.40 40.83 -1.29
C ASP A 26 -19.87 42.19 -1.84
N LYS A 27 -21.11 42.54 -1.54
CA LYS A 27 -21.74 43.79 -2.02
C LYS A 27 -21.13 45.05 -1.39
N GLU A 28 -20.67 44.95 -0.15
CA GLU A 28 -20.09 46.07 0.56
C GLU A 28 -18.74 46.45 -0.02
N LYS A 29 -17.90 45.48 -0.27
CA LYS A 29 -16.56 45.64 -0.87
C LYS A 29 -16.58 45.64 -2.40
N ARG A 30 -17.76 45.46 -3.02
CA ARG A 30 -17.94 45.35 -4.48
C ARG A 30 -17.00 44.30 -5.07
N ARG A 31 -16.87 43.14 -4.40
CA ARG A 31 -16.00 42.02 -4.81
C ARG A 31 -16.80 40.82 -5.23
N LEU A 32 -16.33 40.17 -6.29
CA LEU A 32 -16.84 38.90 -6.80
C LEU A 32 -15.71 37.89 -6.77
N SER A 33 -15.87 36.82 -5.97
CA SER A 33 -14.93 35.72 -5.92
C SER A 33 -15.39 34.64 -6.91
N LEU A 34 -14.50 34.30 -7.82
CA LEU A 34 -14.75 33.30 -8.90
C LEU A 34 -13.82 32.12 -8.76
N SER A 35 -14.30 30.93 -9.10
CA SER A 35 -13.50 29.72 -9.11
C SER A 35 -13.59 29.01 -10.46
N TYR A 36 -12.47 28.89 -11.14
CA TYR A 36 -12.31 28.07 -12.33
C TYR A 36 -12.23 26.58 -11.97
N LYS A 37 -11.53 26.26 -10.86
CA LYS A 37 -11.36 24.87 -10.38
C LYS A 37 -12.70 24.16 -10.14
N GLN A 38 -13.72 24.89 -9.68
CA GLN A 38 -15.06 24.32 -9.41
C GLN A 38 -15.90 24.07 -10.69
N CYS A 39 -15.44 24.54 -11.84
CA CYS A 39 -16.05 24.25 -13.14
C CYS A 39 -15.42 23.02 -13.82
N LEU A 40 -14.26 22.57 -13.34
CA LEU A 40 -13.62 21.38 -13.86
C LEU A 40 -14.24 20.13 -13.19
N PRO A 41 -14.33 19.01 -13.93
CA PRO A 41 -14.74 17.76 -13.32
C PRO A 41 -13.82 17.45 -12.14
N ASN A 42 -14.42 17.12 -11.01
CA ASN A 42 -13.68 16.75 -9.82
C ASN A 42 -13.26 15.28 -9.93
N PRO A 43 -11.97 14.94 -10.12
CA PRO A 43 -11.54 13.57 -10.31
C PRO A 43 -11.82 12.68 -9.08
N TRP A 44 -11.96 13.27 -7.89
CA TRP A 44 -12.36 12.55 -6.68
C TRP A 44 -13.82 12.10 -6.71
N LEU A 45 -14.72 12.94 -7.26
CA LEU A 45 -16.12 12.58 -7.48
C LEU A 45 -16.26 11.54 -8.58
N GLU A 46 -15.50 11.68 -9.67
CA GLU A 46 -15.47 10.71 -10.75
C GLU A 46 -14.98 9.34 -10.25
N PHE A 47 -13.91 9.32 -9.48
CA PHE A 47 -13.42 8.10 -8.85
C PHE A 47 -14.45 7.47 -7.90
N SER A 48 -15.12 8.28 -7.06
CA SER A 48 -16.16 7.79 -6.14
C SER A 48 -17.42 7.28 -6.84
N SER A 49 -17.65 7.70 -8.08
CA SER A 49 -18.76 7.20 -8.89
C SER A 49 -18.46 5.85 -9.54
N ASN A 50 -17.18 5.59 -9.83
CA ASN A 50 -16.72 4.38 -10.51
C ASN A 50 -16.25 3.29 -9.54
N HIS A 51 -15.89 3.66 -8.31
CA HIS A 51 -15.36 2.75 -7.31
C HIS A 51 -16.09 2.87 -5.98
N GLN A 52 -16.14 1.74 -5.27
CA GLN A 52 -16.75 1.66 -3.95
C GLN A 52 -15.82 0.98 -2.95
N LYS A 53 -16.16 1.10 -1.67
CA LYS A 53 -15.45 0.38 -0.61
C LYS A 53 -15.47 -1.13 -0.87
N GLY A 54 -14.30 -1.75 -0.80
CA GLY A 54 -14.10 -3.18 -1.08
C GLY A 54 -13.57 -3.49 -2.47
N ASP A 55 -13.55 -2.52 -3.40
CA ASP A 55 -13.00 -2.72 -4.73
C ASP A 55 -11.49 -2.95 -4.66
N ILE A 56 -11.00 -3.88 -5.49
CA ILE A 56 -9.58 -4.17 -5.64
C ILE A 56 -9.01 -3.30 -6.76
N ILE A 57 -7.95 -2.56 -6.44
CA ILE A 57 -7.28 -1.67 -7.39
C ILE A 57 -5.82 -2.04 -7.46
N LYS A 58 -5.31 -2.12 -8.70
CA LYS A 58 -3.88 -2.29 -8.99
C LYS A 58 -3.30 -0.95 -9.40
N SER A 59 -2.33 -0.46 -8.65
CA SER A 59 -1.79 0.90 -8.80
C SER A 59 -0.28 0.93 -8.63
N GLU A 60 0.37 1.91 -9.26
CA GLU A 60 1.80 2.14 -9.14
C GLU A 60 2.13 2.95 -7.89
N ILE A 61 3.17 2.55 -7.16
CA ILE A 61 3.69 3.28 -6.01
C ILE A 61 4.38 4.57 -6.50
N LYS A 62 3.85 5.72 -6.10
CA LYS A 62 4.40 7.05 -6.42
C LYS A 62 5.41 7.53 -5.41
N SER A 63 5.14 7.31 -4.14
CA SER A 63 6.06 7.68 -3.06
C SER A 63 5.82 6.85 -1.80
N ILE A 64 6.88 6.71 -1.03
CA ILE A 64 6.87 5.98 0.23
C ILE A 64 7.32 6.96 1.32
N THR A 65 6.57 6.97 2.43
CA THR A 65 6.83 7.82 3.60
C THR A 65 6.77 6.99 4.87
N ASP A 66 7.20 7.56 6.00
CA ASP A 66 7.20 6.86 7.29
C ASP A 66 5.78 6.49 7.78
N PHE A 67 4.75 7.20 7.30
CA PHE A 67 3.37 6.95 7.71
C PHE A 67 2.55 6.15 6.68
N GLY A 68 3.13 5.83 5.50
CA GLY A 68 2.44 5.01 4.52
C GLY A 68 2.95 5.13 3.09
N ILE A 69 2.25 4.45 2.18
CA ILE A 69 2.57 4.34 0.77
C ILE A 69 1.53 5.11 -0.04
N PHE A 70 1.99 6.05 -0.86
CA PHE A 70 1.15 6.74 -1.84
C PHE A 70 1.17 6.01 -3.17
N VAL A 71 0.00 5.71 -3.69
CA VAL A 71 -0.17 5.07 -5.00
C VAL A 71 -0.94 5.98 -5.94
N GLY A 72 -0.62 5.90 -7.23
CA GLY A 72 -1.29 6.67 -8.26
C GLY A 72 -2.56 6.00 -8.72
N LEU A 73 -3.68 6.72 -8.67
CA LEU A 73 -4.98 6.28 -9.11
C LEU A 73 -5.38 6.96 -10.42
N GLU A 74 -6.48 6.47 -11.03
CA GLU A 74 -7.08 7.07 -12.20
C GLU A 74 -7.46 8.52 -11.95
N GLY A 75 -7.49 9.34 -13.01
CA GLY A 75 -7.75 10.77 -12.89
C GLY A 75 -6.59 11.59 -12.32
N GLY A 76 -5.41 10.98 -12.11
CA GLY A 76 -4.21 11.64 -11.60
C GLY A 76 -4.30 12.02 -10.12
N ILE A 77 -5.12 11.31 -9.37
CA ILE A 77 -5.24 11.44 -7.90
C ILE A 77 -4.36 10.41 -7.20
N ASP A 78 -4.12 10.62 -5.92
CA ASP A 78 -3.28 9.74 -5.11
C ASP A 78 -4.13 9.06 -4.02
N GLY A 79 -3.95 7.75 -3.87
CA GLY A 79 -4.45 6.97 -2.75
C GLY A 79 -3.37 6.79 -1.70
N LEU A 80 -3.75 6.59 -0.45
CA LEU A 80 -2.86 6.34 0.68
C LEU A 80 -3.14 4.97 1.28
N VAL A 81 -2.10 4.14 1.34
CA VAL A 81 -2.06 2.97 2.24
C VAL A 81 -1.37 3.41 3.51
N HIS A 82 -2.13 3.56 4.60
CA HIS A 82 -1.57 3.93 5.90
C HIS A 82 -0.69 2.79 6.45
N ILE A 83 0.33 3.12 7.24
CA ILE A 83 1.27 2.15 7.82
C ILE A 83 0.56 1.01 8.56
N SER A 84 -0.54 1.28 9.27
CA SER A 84 -1.35 0.28 9.97
C SER A 84 -2.08 -0.70 9.05
N ASP A 85 -2.17 -0.40 7.76
CA ASP A 85 -2.88 -1.18 6.75
C ASP A 85 -1.95 -1.93 5.79
N VAL A 86 -0.65 -1.99 6.12
CA VAL A 86 0.37 -2.68 5.33
C VAL A 86 0.46 -4.16 5.68
N THR A 87 0.52 -4.51 6.96
CA THR A 87 0.71 -5.89 7.43
C THR A 87 -0.02 -6.15 8.76
N ASN A 88 -0.33 -7.42 9.02
CA ASN A 88 -0.89 -7.88 10.30
C ASN A 88 0.17 -8.39 11.27
N ILE A 89 1.39 -8.67 10.79
CA ILE A 89 2.47 -9.26 11.60
C ILE A 89 3.78 -8.52 11.38
N GLY A 90 4.65 -8.59 12.37
CA GLY A 90 5.96 -7.93 12.32
C GLY A 90 5.85 -6.41 12.53
N LYS A 91 6.89 -5.69 12.13
CA LYS A 91 6.95 -4.22 12.19
C LYS A 91 6.54 -3.63 10.84
N PRO A 92 5.43 -2.87 10.78
CA PRO A 92 4.94 -2.33 9.51
C PRO A 92 5.98 -1.44 8.78
N GLU A 93 6.86 -0.76 9.53
CA GLU A 93 7.92 0.09 8.99
C GLU A 93 8.90 -0.70 8.12
N ASP A 94 9.24 -1.92 8.53
CA ASP A 94 10.15 -2.78 7.79
C ASP A 94 9.48 -3.26 6.48
N PHE A 95 8.18 -3.59 6.56
CA PHE A 95 7.41 -3.96 5.37
C PHE A 95 7.30 -2.81 4.36
N ILE A 96 7.10 -1.57 4.83
CA ILE A 96 7.09 -0.38 3.96
C ILE A 96 8.41 -0.24 3.21
N ARG A 97 9.54 -0.46 3.87
CA ARG A 97 10.88 -0.35 3.27
C ARG A 97 11.16 -1.40 2.20
N SER A 98 10.44 -2.53 2.20
CA SER A 98 10.59 -3.56 1.17
C SER A 98 9.99 -3.16 -0.18
N TYR A 99 9.12 -2.15 -0.21
CA TYR A 99 8.53 -1.63 -1.44
C TYR A 99 9.42 -0.57 -2.08
N LYS A 100 9.30 -0.44 -3.41
CA LYS A 100 10.05 0.56 -4.18
C LYS A 100 9.08 1.44 -4.98
N LYS A 101 9.48 2.68 -5.21
CA LYS A 101 8.76 3.55 -6.13
C LYS A 101 8.75 2.93 -7.53
N GLY A 102 7.58 2.90 -8.16
CA GLY A 102 7.35 2.27 -9.45
C GLY A 102 6.81 0.84 -9.38
N ASP A 103 6.82 0.20 -8.20
CA ASP A 103 6.24 -1.13 -8.03
C ASP A 103 4.72 -1.08 -8.21
N MET A 104 4.16 -2.13 -8.82
CA MET A 104 2.71 -2.31 -8.92
C MET A 104 2.17 -2.96 -7.64
N LEU A 105 1.21 -2.31 -7.02
CA LEU A 105 0.61 -2.73 -5.76
C LEU A 105 -0.88 -2.99 -5.93
N GLU A 106 -1.36 -4.13 -5.47
CA GLU A 106 -2.78 -4.46 -5.38
C GLU A 106 -3.30 -4.15 -3.99
N THR A 107 -4.36 -3.38 -3.94
CA THR A 107 -4.95 -2.85 -2.69
C THR A 107 -6.46 -2.89 -2.74
N VAL A 108 -7.09 -2.88 -1.57
CA VAL A 108 -8.54 -2.74 -1.43
C VAL A 108 -8.89 -1.32 -1.02
N VAL A 109 -9.94 -0.76 -1.61
CA VAL A 109 -10.50 0.53 -1.21
C VAL A 109 -11.15 0.42 0.16
N LEU A 110 -10.63 1.13 1.15
CA LEU A 110 -11.17 1.17 2.51
C LEU A 110 -12.17 2.29 2.68
N SER A 111 -11.88 3.46 2.13
CA SER A 111 -12.77 4.62 2.15
C SER A 111 -12.44 5.61 1.05
N ILE A 112 -13.46 6.31 0.57
CA ILE A 112 -13.36 7.39 -0.40
C ILE A 112 -14.01 8.63 0.24
N ASP A 113 -13.25 9.71 0.39
CA ASP A 113 -13.71 11.00 0.91
C ASP A 113 -13.44 12.06 -0.15
N SER A 114 -14.43 12.31 -0.99
CA SER A 114 -14.32 13.25 -2.11
C SER A 114 -14.20 14.70 -1.63
N ASP A 115 -14.76 15.02 -0.46
CA ASP A 115 -14.75 16.38 0.09
C ASP A 115 -13.37 16.75 0.64
N ARG A 116 -12.72 15.77 1.28
CA ARG A 116 -11.36 15.93 1.80
C ARG A 116 -10.27 15.54 0.80
N GLU A 117 -10.65 15.15 -0.42
CA GLU A 117 -9.73 14.72 -1.46
C GLU A 117 -8.81 13.58 -0.95
N ARG A 118 -9.39 12.55 -0.32
CA ARG A 118 -8.65 11.41 0.27
C ARG A 118 -9.25 10.08 -0.12
N ILE A 119 -8.38 9.14 -0.47
CA ILE A 119 -8.73 7.73 -0.70
C ILE A 119 -7.80 6.88 0.17
N SER A 120 -8.41 6.11 1.07
CA SER A 120 -7.68 5.17 1.93
C SER A 120 -7.74 3.78 1.32
N LEU A 121 -6.58 3.15 1.24
CA LEU A 121 -6.36 1.84 0.66
C LEU A 121 -5.72 0.91 1.68
N GLY A 122 -5.89 -0.41 1.52
CA GLY A 122 -5.30 -1.39 2.41
C GLY A 122 -4.68 -2.56 1.66
N ILE A 123 -3.48 -2.96 2.07
CA ILE A 123 -2.78 -4.16 1.59
C ILE A 123 -3.21 -5.36 2.41
N LYS A 124 -3.19 -5.25 3.74
CA LYS A 124 -3.57 -6.36 4.62
C LYS A 124 -4.98 -6.85 4.35
N GLN A 125 -5.94 -5.94 4.14
CA GLN A 125 -7.32 -6.29 3.83
C GLN A 125 -7.46 -6.98 2.46
N TYR A 126 -6.61 -6.61 1.48
CA TYR A 126 -6.52 -7.31 0.22
C TYR A 126 -6.02 -8.75 0.41
N ILE A 127 -4.97 -8.93 1.23
CA ILE A 127 -4.43 -10.25 1.55
C ILE A 127 -5.48 -11.08 2.30
N GLU A 128 -6.12 -10.52 3.33
CA GLU A 128 -7.15 -11.20 4.13
C GLU A 128 -8.30 -11.71 3.25
N THR A 129 -8.80 -10.86 2.35
CA THR A 129 -9.92 -11.20 1.45
C THR A 129 -9.56 -12.30 0.45
N ASN A 130 -8.31 -12.37 0.02
CA ASN A 130 -7.86 -13.31 -1.02
C ASN A 130 -6.97 -14.44 -0.46
N PHE A 131 -6.79 -14.53 0.84
CA PHE A 131 -5.83 -15.44 1.46
C PHE A 131 -6.05 -16.91 1.08
N ASP A 132 -7.29 -17.39 1.14
CA ASP A 132 -7.64 -18.74 0.77
C ASP A 132 -7.28 -19.04 -0.69
N LYS A 133 -7.58 -18.12 -1.60
CA LYS A 133 -7.23 -18.23 -3.03
C LYS A 133 -5.72 -18.27 -3.25
N PHE A 134 -4.98 -17.41 -2.54
CA PHE A 134 -3.52 -17.36 -2.68
C PHE A 134 -2.82 -18.58 -2.10
N THR A 135 -3.43 -19.22 -1.10
CA THR A 135 -2.87 -20.39 -0.43
C THR A 135 -3.47 -21.72 -0.91
N GLU A 136 -4.38 -21.70 -1.89
CA GLU A 136 -5.06 -22.90 -2.42
C GLU A 136 -4.08 -23.98 -2.89
N ASN A 137 -3.00 -23.57 -3.54
CA ASN A 137 -1.97 -24.47 -4.06
C ASN A 137 -0.79 -24.68 -3.09
N LEU A 138 -0.87 -24.12 -1.88
CA LEU A 138 0.16 -24.24 -0.86
C LEU A 138 -0.25 -25.32 0.15
N SER A 139 0.70 -26.19 0.51
CA SER A 139 0.50 -27.21 1.53
C SER A 139 1.72 -27.37 2.43
N ALA A 140 1.53 -27.97 3.58
CA ALA A 140 2.66 -28.33 4.44
C ALA A 140 3.63 -29.23 3.68
N GLY A 141 4.93 -28.93 3.77
CA GLY A 141 5.99 -29.60 3.02
C GLY A 141 6.34 -28.92 1.69
N THR A 142 5.55 -27.98 1.17
CA THR A 142 5.88 -27.23 -0.04
C THR A 142 7.09 -26.33 0.21
N ILE A 143 8.05 -26.36 -0.72
CA ILE A 143 9.22 -25.45 -0.70
C ILE A 143 8.84 -24.20 -1.47
N ILE A 144 9.08 -23.05 -0.83
CA ILE A 144 8.82 -21.71 -1.40
C ILE A 144 10.03 -20.82 -1.26
N GLU A 145 10.11 -19.82 -2.13
CA GLU A 145 11.06 -18.72 -2.00
C GLU A 145 10.39 -17.57 -1.27
N ALA A 146 11.07 -17.06 -0.25
CA ALA A 146 10.58 -15.96 0.58
C ALA A 146 11.68 -14.92 0.76
N GLU A 147 11.33 -13.64 0.64
CA GLU A 147 12.23 -12.50 0.86
C GLU A 147 12.12 -12.05 2.31
N ILE A 148 13.25 -11.94 3.00
CA ILE A 148 13.30 -11.45 4.38
C ILE A 148 12.99 -9.96 4.39
N VAL A 149 11.96 -9.57 5.13
CA VAL A 149 11.54 -8.18 5.27
C VAL A 149 11.99 -7.59 6.61
N SER A 150 11.91 -8.38 7.67
CA SER A 150 12.25 -7.93 9.02
C SER A 150 12.86 -9.05 9.84
N ILE A 151 13.88 -8.72 10.61
CA ILE A 151 14.50 -9.59 11.62
C ILE A 151 14.42 -8.85 12.95
N SER A 152 13.80 -9.46 13.97
CA SER A 152 13.60 -8.85 15.28
C SER A 152 13.60 -9.90 16.38
N ASP A 153 13.60 -9.46 17.63
CA ASP A 153 13.57 -10.33 18.83
C ASP A 153 12.32 -11.23 18.86
N THR A 154 11.27 -10.85 18.10
CA THR A 154 10.01 -11.59 18.01
C THR A 154 10.02 -12.64 16.91
N GLY A 155 10.94 -12.57 15.95
CA GLY A 155 11.08 -13.53 14.85
C GLY A 155 11.64 -12.94 13.57
N VAL A 156 11.73 -13.80 12.57
CA VAL A 156 12.07 -13.43 11.19
C VAL A 156 10.79 -13.41 10.36
N TYR A 157 10.50 -12.27 9.77
CA TYR A 157 9.32 -12.05 8.93
C TYR A 157 9.73 -11.92 7.49
N MET A 158 8.98 -12.57 6.63
CA MET A 158 9.27 -12.69 5.21
C MET A 158 8.03 -12.35 4.39
N LYS A 159 8.25 -12.09 3.12
CA LYS A 159 7.23 -11.86 2.12
C LYS A 159 7.36 -12.92 1.03
N ILE A 160 6.27 -13.55 0.68
CA ILE A 160 6.16 -14.51 -0.41
C ILE A 160 5.31 -13.92 -1.54
N GLN A 161 5.02 -14.72 -2.58
CA GLN A 161 4.18 -14.27 -3.70
C GLN A 161 2.88 -13.63 -3.22
N ASN A 162 2.37 -12.67 -3.99
CA ASN A 162 1.14 -11.91 -3.69
C ASN A 162 1.17 -11.11 -2.38
N ASN A 163 2.36 -10.71 -1.93
CA ASN A 163 2.57 -9.96 -0.68
C ASN A 163 2.12 -10.69 0.60
N ILE A 164 1.90 -12.00 0.54
CA ILE A 164 1.55 -12.79 1.73
C ILE A 164 2.71 -12.74 2.71
N THR A 165 2.40 -12.48 3.96
CA THR A 165 3.39 -12.48 5.03
C THR A 165 3.67 -13.89 5.51
N ALA A 166 4.94 -14.22 5.63
CA ALA A 166 5.41 -15.48 6.20
C ALA A 166 6.28 -15.21 7.43
N SER A 167 6.24 -16.12 8.39
CA SER A 167 7.11 -16.10 9.56
C SER A 167 7.95 -17.38 9.62
N LEU A 168 9.21 -17.24 10.03
CA LEU A 168 10.08 -18.36 10.21
C LEU A 168 9.92 -18.92 11.62
N LYS A 169 9.60 -20.21 11.72
CA LYS A 169 9.52 -20.91 13.02
C LYS A 169 10.92 -21.24 13.49
N LEU A 170 11.43 -20.47 14.44
CA LEU A 170 12.75 -20.62 15.04
C LEU A 170 12.64 -20.88 16.55
N LEU A 171 13.60 -21.60 17.10
CA LEU A 171 13.79 -21.66 18.55
C LEU A 171 14.45 -20.34 19.03
N GLN A 172 14.19 -19.96 20.27
CA GLN A 172 14.78 -18.72 20.82
C GLN A 172 16.31 -18.70 20.76
N LYS A 173 16.96 -19.86 20.86
CA LYS A 173 18.41 -19.98 20.72
C LYS A 173 18.85 -19.70 19.28
N GLU A 174 18.18 -20.26 18.29
CA GLU A 174 18.47 -20.05 16.86
C GLU A 174 18.27 -18.57 16.48
N LEU A 175 17.22 -17.96 16.99
CA LEU A 175 16.94 -16.54 16.74
C LEU A 175 18.05 -15.65 17.30
N LYS A 176 18.55 -15.94 18.51
CA LYS A 176 19.70 -15.22 19.10
C LYS A 176 20.95 -15.37 18.28
N THR A 177 21.29 -16.59 17.84
CA THR A 177 22.44 -16.86 16.97
C THR A 177 22.33 -16.08 15.65
N ILE A 178 21.14 -16.05 15.04
CA ILE A 178 20.91 -15.29 13.80
C ILE A 178 21.12 -13.78 14.02
N LEU A 179 20.70 -13.24 15.16
CA LEU A 179 20.86 -11.83 15.50
C LEU A 179 22.32 -11.48 15.85
N GLU A 180 23.06 -12.40 16.49
CA GLU A 180 24.46 -12.19 16.89
C GLU A 180 25.44 -12.38 15.72
N ASP A 181 25.20 -13.38 14.88
CA ASP A 181 26.14 -13.76 13.80
C ASP A 181 25.81 -13.09 12.44
N ASP A 182 24.72 -12.29 12.36
CA ASP A 182 24.25 -11.62 11.13
C ASP A 182 24.13 -12.60 9.92
N THR A 183 23.75 -13.84 10.22
CA THR A 183 23.67 -14.93 9.23
C THR A 183 22.56 -14.74 8.21
N LEU A 184 21.49 -14.04 8.58
CA LEU A 184 20.39 -13.66 7.70
C LEU A 184 20.34 -12.16 7.52
N LYS A 185 20.06 -11.71 6.29
CA LYS A 185 20.00 -10.28 5.97
C LYS A 185 18.64 -9.89 5.41
N VAL A 186 18.19 -8.69 5.75
CA VAL A 186 16.99 -8.11 5.15
C VAL A 186 17.17 -8.00 3.62
N LEU A 187 16.11 -8.25 2.85
CA LEU A 187 16.08 -8.37 1.39
C LEU A 187 16.79 -9.61 0.83
N GLN A 188 17.23 -10.53 1.67
CA GLN A 188 17.75 -11.82 1.23
C GLN A 188 16.57 -12.76 0.91
N THR A 189 16.66 -13.47 -0.22
CA THR A 189 15.70 -14.52 -0.57
C THR A 189 16.17 -15.85 0.00
N LEU A 190 15.28 -16.54 0.70
CA LEU A 190 15.51 -17.86 1.28
C LEU A 190 14.55 -18.88 0.68
N LYS A 191 15.06 -20.12 0.54
CA LYS A 191 14.22 -21.29 0.32
C LYS A 191 13.78 -21.84 1.67
N CYS A 192 12.50 -21.92 1.88
CA CYS A 192 11.93 -22.42 3.11
C CYS A 192 10.77 -23.38 2.85
N THR A 193 10.55 -24.28 3.80
CA THR A 193 9.49 -25.26 3.74
C THR A 193 8.29 -24.81 4.55
N ILE A 194 7.10 -24.85 3.96
CA ILE A 194 5.86 -24.51 4.66
C ILE A 194 5.60 -25.58 5.74
N LYS A 195 5.42 -25.13 6.98
CA LYS A 195 4.99 -25.99 8.11
C LYS A 195 3.49 -25.94 8.31
N THR A 196 2.93 -24.73 8.30
CA THR A 196 1.52 -24.52 8.59
C THR A 196 1.04 -23.24 7.90
N ILE A 197 -0.20 -23.25 7.43
CA ILE A 197 -0.91 -22.08 6.93
C ILE A 197 -1.84 -21.61 8.04
N ASP A 198 -1.56 -20.45 8.61
CA ASP A 198 -2.37 -19.85 9.68
C ASP A 198 -3.43 -18.93 9.08
N LYS A 199 -4.60 -19.50 8.85
CA LYS A 199 -5.76 -18.79 8.29
C LYS A 199 -6.33 -17.73 9.25
N LYS A 200 -6.06 -17.85 10.56
CA LYS A 200 -6.56 -16.91 11.57
C LYS A 200 -5.79 -15.58 11.54
N ASN A 201 -4.48 -15.67 11.33
CA ASN A 201 -3.61 -14.49 11.29
C ASN A 201 -3.17 -14.16 9.84
N PHE A 202 -3.71 -14.83 8.83
CA PHE A 202 -3.42 -14.62 7.41
C PHE A 202 -1.92 -14.65 7.10
N GLN A 203 -1.22 -15.66 7.63
CA GLN A 203 0.22 -15.84 7.45
C GLN A 203 0.58 -17.29 7.15
N VAL A 204 1.77 -17.46 6.57
CA VAL A 204 2.37 -18.78 6.34
C VAL A 204 3.53 -18.96 7.31
N ILE A 205 3.53 -20.08 8.05
CA ILE A 205 4.61 -20.42 8.96
C ILE A 205 5.56 -21.38 8.27
N CYS A 206 6.82 -20.99 8.14
CA CYS A 206 7.86 -21.72 7.45
C CYS A 206 8.95 -22.22 8.40
N SER A 207 9.76 -23.18 7.94
CA SER A 207 11.05 -23.53 8.55
C SER A 207 12.14 -23.40 7.50
N LEU A 208 13.36 -23.14 7.94
CA LEU A 208 14.53 -23.23 7.07
C LEU A 208 14.59 -24.63 6.47
N GLN A 209 14.96 -24.71 5.20
CA GLN A 209 15.35 -25.99 4.62
C GLN A 209 16.72 -26.29 5.23
N ASN A 210 16.78 -27.27 6.12
CA ASN A 210 18.07 -27.84 6.52
C ASN A 210 18.62 -28.55 5.28
N ASP A 211 19.70 -28.07 4.72
CA ASP A 211 20.53 -28.84 3.79
C ASP A 211 21.17 -30.02 4.58
N SER A 212 20.35 -30.99 4.91
CA SER A 212 20.75 -32.25 5.51
C SER A 212 20.23 -33.37 4.64
N GLU A 213 21.06 -33.75 3.74
CA GLU A 213 21.36 -34.95 3.01
C GLU A 213 21.34 -34.87 1.51
#